data_fae9aa21d2b89f1db5296263d8d961fe
#
_entry.id   fae9aa21d2b89f1db5296263d8d961fe
#
_cell.length_a   1.000
_cell.length_b   1.000
_cell.length_c   1.000
_cell.angle_alpha   90.00
_cell.angle_beta   90.00
_cell.angle_gamma   90.00
#
_symmetry.space_group_name_H-M   'P 1'
#
loop_
_entity.id
_entity.type
_entity.pdbx_description
1 polymer ?
#
loop_
_entity_poly.entity_id
_entity_poly.type
_entity_poly.pdbx_seq_one_letter_code
_entity_poly.pdbx_strand_id
1 'polypeptide(L)'
;MKNCSILSLIPVGVFIFLFTVNAEIVIKPVRTPTVSTNRPGIIVPGPGGGITHEQQPQVIELLDGDALKGTFVGFDSETGVKWRHSAVKTDIEFLTDSLSRIQLFPRSQQLEPGQSTQIDLMTGEVLTGEVLELNDRHLILNAWYSRNSLRIPREKILSIRPSSEELGLIYEGPTGIDGWKTRGTTVGKVNNLNRAPQAIFGGRVPIPFPGKGINIPVPAGASGWKYAKKSFSATRSGSLIGRKLELGDSVNVEFDMAWQGSFNLGISLYADQLDAYSGSSYMVGISPNSCYLTRMANSVQNNLGQQTYQDLRGKSKARVSIRANKSESSMAVIINDRVIKQWEDNSGFAGKGENLMFVLLQNSLVKISNIRVSKWNGKLPSANSGEKKEGKDVLTTSNSTNLSGELLGIRDGKAIFKAGFSPVPLEITMDTITRMQLADTKPEKSKLGLGDVRVTFVEGGQFTFLLEKWGADRVSGLSTVLGRVDFRPGAFSVLEFNLTKKQSADGGDPFEDIE
;
A
#
# COMPACT_ATOMS: atom_id res chain seq x y z
N MET A 1 -3.12 82.56 -13.63
CA MET A 1 -2.36 83.18 -14.74
C MET A 1 -1.58 82.10 -15.45
N LYS A 2 -1.86 81.92 -16.73
CA LYS A 2 -1.03 81.44 -17.85
C LYS A 2 -0.65 79.97 -17.83
N ASN A 3 -1.26 79.27 -18.69
CA ASN A 3 -1.00 78.79 -20.11
C ASN A 3 -0.40 77.39 -20.09
N CYS A 4 -1.15 76.38 -20.49
CA CYS A 4 -1.46 75.90 -21.84
C CYS A 4 -0.20 75.46 -22.63
N SER A 5 0.00 74.19 -22.82
CA SER A 5 0.39 73.65 -24.13
C SER A 5 0.09 72.16 -24.19
N ILE A 6 -0.71 71.84 -25.14
CA ILE A 6 -1.13 70.51 -25.65
C ILE A 6 0.00 69.98 -26.51
N LEU A 7 0.45 68.75 -26.32
CA LEU A 7 1.14 67.99 -27.37
C LEU A 7 0.47 66.60 -27.48
N SER A 8 -0.14 66.41 -28.61
CA SER A 8 -0.73 65.18 -29.10
C SER A 8 0.36 64.18 -29.46
N LEU A 9 0.25 62.95 -28.95
CA LEU A 9 1.02 61.81 -29.42
C LEU A 9 0.09 60.70 -29.88
N ILE A 10 0.24 60.35 -31.14
CA ILE A 10 -0.46 59.35 -31.94
C ILE A 10 -0.14 57.97 -31.37
N PRO A 11 -1.10 57.05 -31.15
CA PRO A 11 -0.79 55.66 -30.80
C PRO A 11 -0.47 54.87 -32.07
N VAL A 12 0.73 54.32 -32.12
CA VAL A 12 1.12 53.29 -33.06
C VAL A 12 0.44 52.00 -32.67
N GLY A 13 -0.53 51.53 -33.46
CA GLY A 13 -1.20 50.26 -33.30
C GLY A 13 -0.28 49.10 -33.66
N VAL A 14 0.04 48.29 -32.70
CA VAL A 14 0.65 46.97 -32.91
C VAL A 14 -0.47 45.98 -33.20
N PHE A 15 -0.61 45.55 -34.44
CA PHE A 15 -1.47 44.44 -34.85
C PHE A 15 -0.77 43.13 -34.48
N ILE A 16 -1.26 42.46 -33.44
CA ILE A 16 -0.89 41.07 -33.15
C ILE A 16 -1.82 40.17 -33.96
N PHE A 17 -1.28 39.52 -34.98
CA PHE A 17 -1.95 38.43 -35.70
C PHE A 17 -1.90 37.16 -34.83
N LEU A 18 -3.02 36.83 -34.21
CA LEU A 18 -3.25 35.52 -33.61
C LEU A 18 -3.56 34.51 -34.72
N PHE A 19 -2.59 33.68 -35.07
CA PHE A 19 -2.84 32.48 -35.85
C PHE A 19 -3.39 31.39 -34.95
N THR A 20 -4.68 31.15 -34.98
CA THR A 20 -5.29 29.94 -34.45
C THR A 20 -5.06 28.81 -35.45
N VAL A 21 -4.13 27.89 -35.11
CA VAL A 21 -3.99 26.63 -35.84
C VAL A 21 -4.99 25.65 -35.29
N ASN A 22 -6.13 25.50 -35.96
CA ASN A 22 -7.04 24.39 -35.73
C ASN A 22 -6.42 23.11 -36.33
N ALA A 23 -5.81 22.27 -35.51
CA ALA A 23 -5.43 20.93 -35.93
C ALA A 23 -6.63 20.02 -35.78
N GLU A 24 -7.31 19.74 -36.88
CA GLU A 24 -8.37 18.75 -36.95
C GLU A 24 -7.73 17.35 -36.96
N ILE A 25 -7.87 16.59 -35.88
CA ILE A 25 -7.40 15.19 -35.80
C ILE A 25 -8.42 14.32 -36.51
N VAL A 26 -8.16 13.95 -37.75
CA VAL A 26 -8.94 12.96 -38.50
C VAL A 26 -8.52 11.55 -38.07
N ILE A 27 -9.34 10.93 -37.21
CA ILE A 27 -9.18 9.50 -36.82
C ILE A 27 -9.75 8.66 -37.96
N LYS A 28 -8.87 8.00 -38.75
CA LYS A 28 -9.30 6.99 -39.72
C LYS A 28 -9.59 5.67 -38.97
N PRO A 29 -10.75 5.04 -39.20
CA PRO A 29 -11.02 3.74 -38.58
C PRO A 29 -10.08 2.66 -39.13
N VAL A 30 -9.41 1.96 -38.19
CA VAL A 30 -8.60 0.79 -38.50
C VAL A 30 -9.53 -0.35 -38.91
N ARG A 31 -9.36 -0.89 -40.11
CA ARG A 31 -10.07 -2.09 -40.58
C ARG A 31 -9.62 -3.29 -39.77
N THR A 32 -10.58 -3.96 -39.11
CA THR A 32 -10.38 -5.27 -38.50
C THR A 32 -9.99 -6.30 -39.55
N PRO A 33 -8.93 -7.12 -39.32
CA PRO A 33 -8.62 -8.22 -40.22
C PRO A 33 -9.63 -9.34 -40.06
N THR A 34 -10.14 -9.82 -41.18
CA THR A 34 -11.02 -10.99 -41.29
C THR A 34 -10.24 -12.25 -40.88
N VAL A 35 -10.74 -12.93 -39.87
CA VAL A 35 -10.19 -14.23 -39.41
C VAL A 35 -10.56 -15.31 -40.43
N SER A 36 -9.55 -15.87 -41.09
CA SER A 36 -9.66 -17.10 -41.90
C SER A 36 -9.60 -18.31 -40.97
N THR A 37 -10.69 -19.08 -40.95
CA THR A 37 -10.78 -20.35 -40.24
C THR A 37 -10.00 -21.43 -41.01
N ASN A 38 -8.80 -21.81 -40.50
CA ASN A 38 -8.14 -23.05 -40.85
C ASN A 38 -7.88 -23.89 -39.60
N ARG A 39 -8.16 -25.19 -39.71
CA ARG A 39 -8.21 -26.22 -38.69
C ARG A 39 -6.93 -26.37 -37.87
N PRO A 40 -7.01 -26.82 -36.61
CA PRO A 40 -5.85 -26.92 -35.72
C PRO A 40 -4.93 -28.07 -36.07
N GLY A 41 -3.69 -27.74 -36.38
CA GLY A 41 -2.56 -28.67 -36.31
C GLY A 41 -2.11 -28.81 -34.86
N ILE A 42 -1.92 -30.05 -34.44
CA ILE A 42 -1.38 -30.40 -33.12
C ILE A 42 0.07 -29.88 -33.05
N ILE A 43 0.30 -28.85 -32.23
CA ILE A 43 1.66 -28.39 -31.92
C ILE A 43 2.07 -29.07 -30.61
N VAL A 44 3.06 -29.94 -30.70
CA VAL A 44 3.76 -30.53 -29.56
C VAL A 44 4.60 -29.42 -28.90
N PRO A 45 4.45 -29.14 -27.59
CA PRO A 45 5.30 -28.13 -26.95
C PRO A 45 6.73 -28.65 -26.80
N GLY A 46 7.68 -27.92 -27.40
CA GLY A 46 9.10 -28.12 -27.13
C GLY A 46 9.45 -27.58 -25.72
N PRO A 47 10.43 -28.18 -25.02
CA PRO A 47 10.87 -27.74 -23.71
C PRO A 47 11.71 -26.46 -23.85
N GLY A 48 11.19 -25.31 -23.33
CA GLY A 48 12.00 -24.09 -23.25
C GLY A 48 11.30 -22.78 -23.58
N GLY A 49 10.04 -22.61 -23.21
CA GLY A 49 9.36 -21.32 -23.23
C GLY A 49 9.44 -20.65 -21.85
N GLY A 50 10.51 -19.87 -21.58
CA GLY A 50 10.53 -18.99 -20.42
C GLY A 50 9.35 -18.04 -20.52
N ILE A 51 8.52 -18.01 -19.46
CA ILE A 51 7.44 -17.03 -19.30
C ILE A 51 8.12 -15.67 -19.21
N THR A 52 8.08 -14.88 -20.28
CA THR A 52 8.45 -13.47 -20.23
C THR A 52 7.38 -12.77 -19.41
N HIS A 53 7.67 -12.50 -18.15
CA HIS A 53 6.88 -11.58 -17.35
C HIS A 53 6.93 -10.22 -18.06
N GLU A 54 5.82 -9.84 -18.66
CA GLU A 54 5.62 -8.52 -19.26
C GLU A 54 5.77 -7.50 -18.11
N GLN A 55 6.84 -6.70 -18.14
CA GLN A 55 7.10 -5.69 -17.13
C GLN A 55 5.93 -4.69 -17.17
N GLN A 56 5.26 -4.48 -16.05
CA GLN A 56 4.22 -3.47 -15.96
C GLN A 56 4.83 -2.10 -16.33
N PRO A 57 4.17 -1.29 -17.18
CA PRO A 57 4.68 0.02 -17.54
C PRO A 57 4.72 0.92 -16.30
N GLN A 58 5.81 1.67 -16.15
CA GLN A 58 5.92 2.68 -15.11
C GLN A 58 4.90 3.78 -15.34
N VAL A 59 4.51 4.48 -14.28
CA VAL A 59 3.48 5.52 -14.33
C VAL A 59 3.99 6.78 -13.64
N ILE A 60 3.90 7.93 -14.32
CA ILE A 60 4.06 9.26 -13.73
C ILE A 60 2.67 9.88 -13.56
N GLU A 61 2.41 10.46 -12.39
CA GLU A 61 1.16 11.12 -12.03
C GLU A 61 1.44 12.59 -11.72
N LEU A 62 0.60 13.47 -12.24
CA LEU A 62 0.66 14.91 -12.02
C LEU A 62 -0.26 15.33 -10.84
N LEU A 63 -0.10 16.55 -10.36
CA LEU A 63 -0.92 17.09 -9.26
C LEU A 63 -2.39 17.32 -9.65
N ASP A 64 -2.67 17.57 -10.94
CA ASP A 64 -4.02 17.71 -11.49
C ASP A 64 -4.76 16.36 -11.65
N GLY A 65 -4.07 15.26 -11.42
CA GLY A 65 -4.61 13.90 -11.51
C GLY A 65 -4.33 13.19 -12.83
N ASP A 66 -3.74 13.88 -13.81
CA ASP A 66 -3.32 13.25 -15.06
C ASP A 66 -2.20 12.23 -14.83
N ALA A 67 -2.22 11.16 -15.61
CA ALA A 67 -1.23 10.09 -15.51
C ALA A 67 -0.73 9.64 -16.88
N LEU A 68 0.57 9.42 -17.00
CA LEU A 68 1.21 8.97 -18.23
C LEU A 68 2.01 7.69 -17.98
N LYS A 69 1.75 6.66 -18.79
CA LYS A 69 2.54 5.43 -18.81
C LYS A 69 3.83 5.63 -19.60
N GLY A 70 4.93 5.00 -19.18
CA GLY A 70 6.20 5.11 -19.91
C GLY A 70 7.36 4.48 -19.14
N THR A 71 8.53 5.12 -19.27
CA THR A 71 9.75 4.69 -18.59
C THR A 71 10.43 5.90 -17.95
N PHE A 72 10.71 5.81 -16.66
CA PHE A 72 11.51 6.77 -15.94
C PHE A 72 12.97 6.66 -16.37
N VAL A 73 13.55 7.76 -16.85
CA VAL A 73 14.92 7.82 -17.36
C VAL A 73 15.88 8.33 -16.30
N GLY A 74 15.45 9.33 -15.52
CA GLY A 74 16.27 9.91 -14.49
C GLY A 74 15.69 11.21 -13.92
N PHE A 75 16.44 11.79 -12.99
CA PHE A 75 16.11 13.06 -12.34
C PHE A 75 17.35 13.91 -12.14
N ASP A 76 17.19 15.19 -12.30
CA ASP A 76 18.18 16.21 -11.93
C ASP A 76 17.44 17.40 -11.29
N SER A 77 17.97 17.94 -10.20
CA SER A 77 17.33 19.03 -9.45
C SER A 77 17.14 20.32 -10.27
N GLU A 78 17.92 20.52 -11.34
CA GLU A 78 17.81 21.69 -12.21
C GLU A 78 16.81 21.50 -13.35
N THR A 79 16.76 20.29 -13.95
CA THR A 79 15.93 20.00 -15.15
C THR A 79 14.66 19.21 -14.83
N GLY A 80 14.55 18.61 -13.64
CA GLY A 80 13.41 17.81 -13.22
C GLY A 80 13.51 16.35 -13.65
N VAL A 81 12.35 15.74 -13.87
CA VAL A 81 12.19 14.32 -14.23
C VAL A 81 12.25 14.12 -15.72
N LYS A 82 13.10 13.22 -16.20
CA LYS A 82 13.15 12.74 -17.58
C LYS A 82 12.32 11.48 -17.75
N TRP A 83 11.39 11.52 -18.70
CA TRP A 83 10.42 10.47 -18.95
C TRP A 83 10.37 10.06 -20.40
N ARG A 84 10.49 8.77 -20.72
CA ARG A 84 10.39 8.22 -22.06
C ARG A 84 9.00 7.66 -22.31
N HIS A 85 8.37 8.13 -23.38
CA HIS A 85 7.08 7.65 -23.82
C HIS A 85 7.17 7.09 -25.25
N SER A 86 6.54 5.92 -25.51
CA SER A 86 6.66 5.22 -26.80
C SER A 86 6.14 6.00 -28.01
N ALA A 87 5.19 6.91 -27.81
CA ALA A 87 4.62 7.76 -28.86
C ALA A 87 5.41 9.04 -29.12
N VAL A 88 6.50 9.30 -28.38
CA VAL A 88 7.30 10.54 -28.47
C VAL A 88 8.75 10.20 -28.80
N LYS A 89 9.36 10.93 -29.73
CA LYS A 89 10.73 10.66 -30.19
C LYS A 89 11.81 11.08 -29.20
N THR A 90 11.53 12.11 -28.38
CA THR A 90 12.45 12.67 -27.40
C THR A 90 11.92 12.42 -26.00
N ASP A 91 12.81 12.35 -25.00
CA ASP A 91 12.41 12.25 -23.61
C ASP A 91 11.65 13.54 -23.21
N ILE A 92 10.58 13.38 -22.42
CA ILE A 92 9.77 14.47 -21.88
C ILE A 92 10.39 14.90 -20.56
N GLU A 93 10.55 16.20 -20.35
CA GLU A 93 11.01 16.76 -19.07
C GLU A 93 9.81 17.31 -18.28
N PHE A 94 9.64 16.83 -17.05
CA PHE A 94 8.61 17.28 -16.14
C PHE A 94 9.22 18.08 -15.00
N LEU A 95 8.72 19.29 -14.79
CA LEU A 95 9.08 20.07 -13.61
C LEU A 95 8.54 19.42 -12.34
N THR A 96 9.33 19.41 -11.28
CA THR A 96 8.96 18.81 -10.00
C THR A 96 7.68 19.38 -9.40
N ASP A 97 7.41 20.67 -9.60
CA ASP A 97 6.24 21.37 -9.06
C ASP A 97 4.90 20.86 -9.58
N SER A 98 4.89 20.18 -10.73
CA SER A 98 3.70 19.56 -11.32
C SER A 98 3.51 18.10 -10.93
N LEU A 99 4.52 17.47 -10.32
CA LEU A 99 4.53 16.05 -10.06
C LEU A 99 3.81 15.69 -8.76
N SER A 100 3.05 14.62 -8.81
CA SER A 100 2.47 14.00 -7.63
C SER A 100 3.27 12.75 -7.23
N ARG A 101 3.47 11.82 -8.20
CA ARG A 101 4.02 10.50 -7.90
C ARG A 101 4.63 9.87 -9.14
N ILE A 102 5.64 9.01 -8.93
CA ILE A 102 6.16 8.10 -9.95
C ILE A 102 6.14 6.69 -9.39
N GLN A 103 5.55 5.75 -10.14
CA GLN A 103 5.54 4.34 -9.82
C GLN A 103 6.49 3.59 -10.75
N LEU A 104 7.47 2.85 -10.19
CA LEU A 104 8.61 2.30 -10.92
C LEU A 104 8.51 0.80 -11.23
N PHE A 105 7.81 -0.01 -10.44
CA PHE A 105 7.68 -1.47 -10.59
C PHE A 105 9.00 -2.23 -10.78
N PRO A 106 10.02 -2.03 -9.95
CA PRO A 106 11.22 -2.83 -10.00
C PRO A 106 10.93 -4.28 -9.57
N ARG A 107 11.82 -5.20 -9.91
CA ARG A 107 11.72 -6.58 -9.41
C ARG A 107 12.01 -6.61 -7.91
N SER A 108 11.16 -7.30 -7.15
CA SER A 108 11.44 -7.60 -5.75
C SER A 108 12.72 -8.44 -5.64
N GLN A 109 13.59 -8.11 -4.70
CA GLN A 109 14.75 -8.92 -4.34
C GLN A 109 14.38 -9.87 -3.20
N GLN A 110 14.94 -11.06 -3.22
CA GLN A 110 14.81 -11.98 -2.09
C GLN A 110 15.87 -11.58 -1.05
N LEU A 111 15.41 -11.14 0.12
CA LEU A 111 16.29 -10.79 1.22
C LEU A 111 16.76 -12.06 1.96
N GLU A 112 18.02 -12.08 2.35
CA GLU A 112 18.55 -13.11 3.23
C GLU A 112 18.03 -12.89 4.67
N PRO A 113 17.92 -13.97 5.49
CA PRO A 113 17.59 -13.85 6.90
C PRO A 113 18.52 -12.86 7.60
N GLY A 114 17.98 -11.96 8.41
CA GLY A 114 18.71 -10.87 9.08
C GLY A 114 18.76 -9.56 8.31
N GLN A 115 18.66 -9.56 6.99
CA GLN A 115 18.63 -8.34 6.16
C GLN A 115 17.28 -7.61 6.19
N SER A 116 16.32 -8.15 6.91
CA SER A 116 14.96 -7.63 6.99
C SER A 116 14.64 -6.93 8.33
N THR A 117 15.66 -6.57 9.13
CA THR A 117 15.42 -5.76 10.33
C THR A 117 14.89 -4.40 9.95
N GLN A 118 13.76 -4.03 10.51
CA GLN A 118 13.12 -2.74 10.29
C GLN A 118 13.50 -1.77 11.39
N ILE A 119 13.89 -0.56 11.00
CA ILE A 119 14.22 0.56 11.87
C ILE A 119 13.18 1.64 11.65
N ASP A 120 12.35 1.90 12.65
CA ASP A 120 11.40 3.01 12.65
C ASP A 120 12.09 4.24 13.21
N LEU A 121 12.05 5.34 12.47
CA LEU A 121 12.59 6.63 12.92
C LEU A 121 11.50 7.49 13.56
N MET A 122 11.90 8.42 14.42
CA MET A 122 10.97 9.34 15.10
C MET A 122 10.20 10.22 14.12
N THR A 123 10.80 10.51 12.98
CA THR A 123 10.24 11.32 11.88
C THR A 123 9.25 10.55 10.98
N GLY A 124 9.02 9.25 11.29
CA GLY A 124 8.07 8.39 10.55
C GLY A 124 8.67 7.67 9.36
N GLU A 125 9.96 7.82 9.11
CA GLU A 125 10.66 7.02 8.11
C GLU A 125 10.90 5.60 8.62
N VAL A 126 11.00 4.68 7.68
CA VAL A 126 11.21 3.26 7.94
C VAL A 126 12.32 2.76 7.03
N LEU A 127 13.38 2.25 7.62
CA LEU A 127 14.52 1.66 6.93
C LEU A 127 14.59 0.16 7.22
N THR A 128 15.06 -0.62 6.24
CA THR A 128 15.23 -2.06 6.38
C THR A 128 16.68 -2.44 6.05
N GLY A 129 17.21 -3.41 6.75
CA GLY A 129 18.55 -3.90 6.51
C GLY A 129 19.05 -4.83 7.63
N GLU A 130 20.30 -5.19 7.56
CA GLU A 130 21.01 -5.92 8.60
C GLU A 130 21.61 -4.94 9.60
N VAL A 131 21.29 -5.09 10.88
CA VAL A 131 21.93 -4.31 11.95
C VAL A 131 23.28 -4.92 12.25
N LEU A 132 24.34 -4.18 11.90
CA LEU A 132 25.71 -4.60 12.20
C LEU A 132 26.09 -4.26 13.64
N GLU A 133 25.74 -3.05 14.08
CA GLU A 133 26.07 -2.54 15.40
C GLU A 133 25.04 -1.50 15.86
N LEU A 134 24.74 -1.47 17.15
CA LEU A 134 24.15 -0.34 17.86
C LEU A 134 25.03 -0.02 19.06
N ASN A 135 25.44 1.21 19.17
CA ASN A 135 26.16 1.73 20.34
C ASN A 135 25.40 2.91 20.97
N ASP A 136 26.04 3.67 21.84
CA ASP A 136 25.46 4.82 22.54
C ASP A 136 25.11 5.99 21.60
N ARG A 137 25.73 6.07 20.42
CA ARG A 137 25.57 7.20 19.49
C ARG A 137 24.83 6.84 18.21
N HIS A 138 25.12 5.67 17.64
CA HIS A 138 24.66 5.33 16.29
C HIS A 138 24.26 3.86 16.18
N LEU A 139 23.35 3.61 15.25
CA LEU A 139 23.10 2.29 14.66
C LEU A 139 23.74 2.26 13.27
N ILE A 140 24.47 1.19 12.99
CA ILE A 140 25.05 0.90 11.68
C ILE A 140 24.17 -0.13 10.99
N LEU A 141 23.52 0.29 9.89
CA LEU A 141 22.62 -0.56 9.10
C LEU A 141 23.26 -0.86 7.75
N ASN A 142 23.45 -2.13 7.46
CA ASN A 142 23.84 -2.61 6.14
C ASN A 142 22.58 -2.87 5.31
N ALA A 143 22.33 -2.02 4.32
CA ALA A 143 21.14 -2.10 3.47
C ALA A 143 21.57 -2.32 2.02
N TRP A 144 21.03 -3.35 1.35
CA TRP A 144 21.40 -3.67 -0.04
C TRP A 144 21.12 -2.51 -1.01
N TYR A 145 20.12 -1.69 -0.70
CA TYR A 145 19.73 -0.53 -1.52
C TYR A 145 20.66 0.68 -1.33
N SER A 146 21.47 0.71 -0.28
CA SER A 146 22.46 1.74 -0.06
C SER A 146 23.83 1.31 -0.60
N ARG A 147 24.64 2.28 -1.05
CA ARG A 147 26.01 1.99 -1.49
C ARG A 147 26.97 1.83 -0.32
N ASN A 148 26.68 2.47 0.79
CA ASN A 148 27.46 2.42 2.03
C ASN A 148 26.52 2.05 3.17
N SER A 149 27.07 1.51 4.27
CA SER A 149 26.29 1.29 5.48
C SER A 149 25.72 2.62 5.97
N LEU A 150 24.43 2.61 6.33
CA LEU A 150 23.73 3.77 6.85
C LEU A 150 24.07 3.95 8.32
N ARG A 151 24.47 5.16 8.70
CA ARG A 151 24.76 5.54 10.09
C ARG A 151 23.58 6.35 10.61
N ILE A 152 22.78 5.73 11.48
CA ILE A 152 21.53 6.30 12.01
C ILE A 152 21.80 6.80 13.43
N PRO A 153 21.62 8.10 13.75
CA PRO A 153 21.74 8.59 15.11
C PRO A 153 20.78 7.87 16.06
N ARG A 154 21.27 7.37 17.19
CA ARG A 154 20.47 6.57 18.14
C ARG A 154 19.25 7.33 18.65
N GLU A 155 19.40 8.63 18.91
CA GLU A 155 18.31 9.50 19.37
C GLU A 155 17.20 9.70 18.34
N LYS A 156 17.41 9.32 17.09
CA LYS A 156 16.39 9.36 16.02
C LYS A 156 15.66 8.06 15.83
N ILE A 157 16.03 6.99 16.53
CA ILE A 157 15.41 5.68 16.44
C ILE A 157 14.24 5.59 17.41
N LEU A 158 13.06 5.30 16.90
CA LEU A 158 11.85 5.03 17.67
C LEU A 158 11.79 3.56 18.10
N SER A 159 12.00 2.65 17.14
CA SER A 159 12.01 1.21 17.40
C SER A 159 12.87 0.43 16.41
N ILE A 160 13.34 -0.73 16.84
CA ILE A 160 14.06 -1.72 16.04
C ILE A 160 13.23 -2.99 16.05
N ARG A 161 12.87 -3.49 14.87
CA ARG A 161 12.11 -4.73 14.69
C ARG A 161 12.94 -5.74 13.88
N PRO A 162 13.67 -6.63 14.55
CA PRO A 162 14.39 -7.70 13.87
C PRO A 162 13.41 -8.58 13.08
N SER A 163 13.78 -8.99 11.90
CA SER A 163 12.91 -9.72 10.96
C SER A 163 11.68 -8.88 10.58
N SER A 164 11.81 -8.06 9.53
CA SER A 164 10.68 -7.31 8.96
C SER A 164 9.49 -8.24 8.72
N GLU A 165 8.30 -7.80 9.08
CA GLU A 165 7.05 -8.52 8.79
C GLU A 165 6.74 -8.56 7.29
N GLU A 166 7.37 -7.69 6.51
CA GLU A 166 7.16 -7.53 5.08
C GLU A 166 8.42 -7.90 4.29
N LEU A 167 8.37 -9.01 3.56
CA LEU A 167 9.52 -9.55 2.83
C LEU A 167 9.61 -9.12 1.36
N GLY A 168 8.66 -8.37 0.84
CA GLY A 168 8.69 -7.89 -0.55
C GLY A 168 7.36 -7.36 -1.03
N LEU A 169 7.41 -6.29 -1.78
CA LEU A 169 6.25 -5.61 -2.33
C LEU A 169 5.74 -6.37 -3.57
N ILE A 170 4.46 -6.78 -3.54
CA ILE A 170 3.75 -7.42 -4.65
C ILE A 170 2.94 -6.39 -5.42
N TYR A 171 2.29 -5.47 -4.72
CA TYR A 171 1.46 -4.42 -5.31
C TYR A 171 1.40 -3.19 -4.41
N GLU A 172 1.37 -2.01 -5.03
CA GLU A 172 1.08 -0.75 -4.38
C GLU A 172 0.19 0.11 -5.28
N GLY A 173 -0.86 0.72 -4.68
CA GLY A 173 -1.82 1.52 -5.44
C GLY A 173 -3.01 1.97 -4.61
N PRO A 174 -4.15 2.30 -5.26
CA PRO A 174 -4.37 2.22 -6.70
C PRO A 174 -3.73 3.40 -7.46
N THR A 175 -3.19 3.12 -8.64
CA THR A 175 -2.65 4.12 -9.57
C THR A 175 -3.55 4.33 -10.78
N GLY A 176 -4.69 3.66 -10.79
CA GLY A 176 -5.68 3.67 -11.87
C GLY A 176 -6.63 2.50 -11.72
N ILE A 177 -7.59 2.41 -12.65
CA ILE A 177 -8.51 1.27 -12.74
C ILE A 177 -7.92 0.10 -13.54
N ASP A 178 -6.83 0.32 -14.26
CA ASP A 178 -6.20 -0.66 -15.12
C ASP A 178 -5.72 -1.89 -14.31
N GLY A 179 -6.04 -3.08 -14.82
CA GLY A 179 -5.78 -4.37 -14.15
C GLY A 179 -6.74 -4.70 -13.01
N TRP A 180 -7.66 -3.79 -12.65
CA TRP A 180 -8.76 -4.06 -11.75
C TRP A 180 -10.03 -4.38 -12.53
N LYS A 181 -10.70 -5.46 -12.16
CA LYS A 181 -12.02 -5.81 -12.69
C LYS A 181 -13.09 -5.34 -11.74
N THR A 182 -14.07 -4.63 -12.26
CA THR A 182 -15.22 -4.14 -11.49
C THR A 182 -16.48 -4.84 -11.92
N ARG A 183 -17.35 -5.17 -10.95
CA ARG A 183 -18.69 -5.66 -11.20
C ARG A 183 -19.67 -4.93 -10.29
N GLY A 184 -20.70 -4.32 -10.90
CA GLY A 184 -21.92 -4.00 -10.19
C GLY A 184 -22.81 -5.24 -10.25
N THR A 185 -23.24 -5.78 -9.13
CA THR A 185 -24.04 -6.98 -9.13
C THR A 185 -25.40 -6.71 -9.75
N THR A 186 -25.66 -7.34 -10.90
CA THR A 186 -26.99 -7.95 -11.10
C THR A 186 -27.08 -9.04 -10.04
N VAL A 187 -28.00 -8.90 -9.09
CA VAL A 187 -28.35 -9.99 -8.16
C VAL A 187 -28.84 -11.14 -9.03
N GLY A 188 -27.92 -12.03 -9.41
CA GLY A 188 -28.28 -13.31 -9.97
C GLY A 188 -29.14 -14.00 -8.91
N LYS A 189 -30.33 -14.46 -9.30
CA LYS A 189 -31.22 -15.26 -8.45
C LYS A 189 -30.37 -16.33 -7.77
N VAL A 190 -30.07 -16.17 -6.50
CA VAL A 190 -29.62 -17.27 -5.64
C VAL A 190 -30.88 -18.10 -5.37
N ASN A 191 -31.17 -19.00 -6.29
CA ASN A 191 -32.15 -20.02 -6.06
C ASN A 191 -31.58 -20.97 -5.00
N ASN A 192 -32.24 -21.07 -3.87
CA ASN A 192 -32.01 -21.98 -2.73
C ASN A 192 -31.02 -21.47 -1.63
N LEU A 193 -31.41 -20.42 -0.91
CA LEU A 193 -31.04 -20.24 0.49
C LEU A 193 -32.18 -20.66 1.45
N ASN A 194 -32.81 -21.79 1.19
CA ASN A 194 -33.80 -22.39 2.11
C ASN A 194 -33.17 -23.51 2.95
N ARG A 195 -31.99 -23.33 3.50
CA ARG A 195 -31.49 -24.11 4.65
C ARG A 195 -30.41 -23.28 5.38
N ALA A 196 -30.87 -22.32 6.18
CA ALA A 196 -30.06 -21.85 7.27
C ALA A 196 -29.99 -22.94 8.34
N PRO A 197 -28.79 -23.34 8.84
CA PRO A 197 -28.72 -24.08 10.08
C PRO A 197 -29.26 -23.17 11.17
N GLN A 198 -30.27 -23.59 11.91
CA GLN A 198 -30.69 -22.93 13.13
C GLN A 198 -29.52 -22.97 14.12
N ALA A 199 -28.84 -21.84 14.29
CA ALA A 199 -27.90 -21.68 15.38
C ALA A 199 -28.72 -21.60 16.68
N ILE A 200 -28.57 -22.62 17.50
CA ILE A 200 -29.00 -22.65 18.90
C ILE A 200 -28.11 -21.71 19.68
N PHE A 201 -28.46 -20.43 19.74
CA PHE A 201 -28.00 -19.50 20.75
C PHE A 201 -29.14 -18.55 21.10
N GLY A 202 -29.63 -18.66 22.34
CA GLY A 202 -30.63 -17.78 22.92
C GLY A 202 -30.08 -16.36 23.08
N GLY A 203 -30.52 -15.47 22.21
CA GLY A 203 -30.20 -14.05 22.22
C GLY A 203 -30.70 -13.42 20.94
N ARG A 204 -31.88 -12.81 20.97
CA ARG A 204 -32.50 -12.12 19.85
C ARG A 204 -31.65 -10.93 19.43
N VAL A 205 -30.91 -11.07 18.37
CA VAL A 205 -30.55 -9.95 17.49
C VAL A 205 -31.10 -10.28 16.12
N PRO A 206 -32.09 -9.54 15.60
CA PRO A 206 -32.58 -9.73 14.24
C PRO A 206 -31.51 -9.18 13.30
N ILE A 207 -30.79 -10.04 12.59
CA ILE A 207 -30.12 -9.63 11.37
C ILE A 207 -31.21 -9.53 10.31
N PRO A 208 -31.56 -8.35 9.78
CA PRO A 208 -32.51 -8.27 8.71
C PRO A 208 -31.82 -8.72 7.43
N PHE A 209 -31.92 -9.99 7.06
CA PHE A 209 -31.83 -10.37 5.67
C PHE A 209 -33.13 -9.90 5.00
N PRO A 210 -33.09 -9.02 4.00
CA PRO A 210 -34.29 -8.61 3.30
C PRO A 210 -34.84 -9.82 2.53
N GLY A 211 -35.90 -10.39 3.05
CA GLY A 211 -36.78 -11.27 2.30
C GLY A 211 -37.47 -10.48 1.20
N LYS A 212 -37.52 -11.09 0.00
CA LYS A 212 -38.18 -10.66 -1.23
C LYS A 212 -37.54 -9.47 -1.92
N GLY A 213 -36.67 -9.81 -2.89
CA GLY A 213 -36.02 -8.87 -3.78
C GLY A 213 -37.00 -7.98 -4.54
N ILE A 214 -36.85 -6.69 -4.36
CA ILE A 214 -37.34 -5.71 -5.31
C ILE A 214 -36.31 -5.70 -6.45
N ASN A 215 -36.71 -6.21 -7.62
CA ASN A 215 -35.93 -6.08 -8.86
C ASN A 215 -35.93 -4.62 -9.27
N ILE A 216 -34.92 -3.87 -8.91
CA ILE A 216 -34.63 -2.60 -9.55
C ILE A 216 -33.68 -2.92 -10.72
N PRO A 217 -34.06 -2.68 -11.99
CA PRO A 217 -33.14 -2.83 -13.10
C PRO A 217 -31.98 -1.84 -12.93
N VAL A 218 -30.78 -2.34 -12.64
CA VAL A 218 -29.57 -1.54 -12.69
C VAL A 218 -29.11 -1.51 -14.14
N PRO A 219 -28.87 -0.34 -14.75
CA PRO A 219 -28.35 -0.27 -16.11
C PRO A 219 -27.05 -1.07 -16.20
N ALA A 220 -26.96 -1.94 -17.21
CA ALA A 220 -25.74 -2.67 -17.52
C ALA A 220 -24.63 -1.63 -17.83
N GLY A 221 -23.60 -1.59 -16.98
CA GLY A 221 -22.44 -0.68 -17.17
C GLY A 221 -22.11 0.21 -15.97
N ALA A 222 -22.95 0.34 -14.95
CA ALA A 222 -22.57 1.11 -13.76
C ALA A 222 -21.77 0.22 -12.80
N SER A 223 -20.44 0.21 -12.94
CA SER A 223 -19.56 -0.34 -11.91
C SER A 223 -19.81 0.41 -10.60
N GLY A 224 -20.08 -0.33 -9.51
CA GLY A 224 -20.29 0.31 -8.22
C GLY A 224 -19.04 1.00 -7.66
N TRP A 225 -17.85 0.60 -8.12
CA TRP A 225 -16.56 1.19 -7.75
C TRP A 225 -16.07 2.18 -8.79
N LYS A 226 -15.65 3.35 -8.34
CA LYS A 226 -15.05 4.41 -9.14
C LYS A 226 -13.62 4.65 -8.67
N TYR A 227 -12.72 4.95 -9.60
CA TYR A 227 -11.38 5.42 -9.32
C TYR A 227 -11.35 6.94 -9.43
N ALA A 228 -10.85 7.60 -8.40
CA ALA A 228 -10.54 9.03 -8.41
C ALA A 228 -9.43 9.32 -7.38
N LYS A 229 -8.52 10.22 -7.70
CA LYS A 229 -7.48 10.73 -6.78
C LYS A 229 -6.83 9.62 -5.93
N LYS A 230 -6.26 8.60 -6.59
CA LYS A 230 -5.54 7.46 -5.98
C LYS A 230 -6.39 6.61 -5.03
N SER A 231 -7.69 6.62 -5.19
CA SER A 231 -8.59 5.84 -4.36
C SER A 231 -9.69 5.17 -5.17
N PHE A 232 -10.22 4.09 -4.64
CA PHE A 232 -11.46 3.50 -5.07
C PHE A 232 -12.59 3.89 -4.14
N SER A 233 -13.75 4.24 -4.67
CA SER A 233 -14.95 4.52 -3.87
C SER A 233 -16.15 3.76 -4.39
N ALA A 234 -17.03 3.34 -3.48
CA ALA A 234 -18.29 2.69 -3.80
C ALA A 234 -19.38 3.08 -2.81
N THR A 235 -20.64 3.03 -3.28
CA THR A 235 -21.81 3.39 -2.46
C THR A 235 -22.86 2.27 -2.40
N ARG A 236 -22.84 1.33 -3.33
CA ARG A 236 -23.87 0.30 -3.47
C ARG A 236 -23.42 -1.06 -2.99
N SER A 237 -24.27 -1.70 -2.18
CA SER A 237 -24.08 -3.10 -1.78
C SER A 237 -23.97 -4.00 -3.00
N GLY A 238 -23.10 -5.00 -2.91
CA GLY A 238 -22.80 -5.93 -4.00
C GLY A 238 -21.80 -5.42 -5.03
N SER A 239 -21.35 -4.18 -4.91
CA SER A 239 -20.24 -3.67 -5.74
C SER A 239 -18.96 -4.43 -5.42
N LEU A 240 -18.30 -4.95 -6.45
CA LEU A 240 -17.06 -5.72 -6.36
C LEU A 240 -15.98 -5.05 -7.21
N ILE A 241 -14.78 -4.99 -6.69
CA ILE A 241 -13.56 -4.66 -7.43
C ILE A 241 -12.47 -5.65 -7.05
N GLY A 242 -11.78 -6.21 -8.02
CA GLY A 242 -10.75 -7.21 -7.77
C GLY A 242 -9.61 -7.17 -8.77
N ARG A 243 -8.47 -7.70 -8.33
CA ARG A 243 -7.25 -7.80 -9.14
C ARG A 243 -6.57 -9.15 -8.91
N LYS A 244 -6.02 -9.74 -9.98
CA LYS A 244 -5.12 -10.86 -9.86
C LYS A 244 -3.76 -10.37 -9.39
N LEU A 245 -3.25 -10.98 -8.30
CA LEU A 245 -1.94 -10.68 -7.70
C LEU A 245 -1.28 -12.01 -7.34
N GLU A 246 0.05 -12.06 -7.41
CA GLU A 246 0.82 -13.22 -6.97
C GLU A 246 0.94 -13.21 -5.43
N LEU A 247 -0.11 -13.64 -4.73
CA LEU A 247 -0.20 -13.54 -3.27
C LEU A 247 0.79 -14.46 -2.54
N GLY A 248 1.31 -15.51 -3.21
CA GLY A 248 2.24 -16.46 -2.61
C GLY A 248 1.63 -17.27 -1.45
N ASP A 249 2.50 -17.89 -0.64
CA ASP A 249 2.05 -18.72 0.49
C ASP A 249 1.80 -17.89 1.75
N SER A 250 2.39 -16.73 1.86
CA SER A 250 2.23 -15.84 3.00
C SER A 250 2.16 -14.40 2.53
N VAL A 251 1.10 -13.68 2.91
CA VAL A 251 0.81 -12.33 2.39
C VAL A 251 0.32 -11.39 3.48
N ASN A 252 0.70 -10.14 3.37
CA ASN A 252 0.13 -9.00 4.08
C ASN A 252 -0.56 -8.08 3.07
N VAL A 253 -1.84 -7.79 3.28
CA VAL A 253 -2.64 -6.85 2.51
C VAL A 253 -3.01 -5.69 3.40
N GLU A 254 -2.48 -4.51 3.12
CA GLU A 254 -2.75 -3.28 3.85
C GLU A 254 -3.49 -2.29 2.98
N PHE A 255 -4.36 -1.50 3.59
CA PHE A 255 -5.02 -0.38 2.91
C PHE A 255 -5.56 0.62 3.93
N ASP A 256 -5.70 1.87 3.49
CA ASP A 256 -6.44 2.88 4.22
C ASP A 256 -7.89 2.86 3.75
N MET A 257 -8.82 2.93 4.69
CA MET A 257 -10.23 3.04 4.40
C MET A 257 -10.86 4.24 5.09
N ALA A 258 -11.80 4.87 4.40
CA ALA A 258 -12.68 5.90 4.95
C ALA A 258 -14.14 5.55 4.66
N TRP A 259 -15.06 5.99 5.52
CA TRP A 259 -16.48 5.67 5.37
C TRP A 259 -17.39 6.75 5.99
N GLN A 260 -18.63 6.79 5.51
CA GLN A 260 -19.70 7.59 6.12
C GLN A 260 -20.81 6.66 6.62
N GLY A 261 -21.23 6.86 7.86
CA GLY A 261 -22.28 6.07 8.50
C GLY A 261 -21.84 4.64 8.84
N SER A 262 -22.78 3.71 8.79
CA SER A 262 -22.50 2.28 9.01
C SER A 262 -22.09 1.62 7.71
N PHE A 263 -21.11 0.74 7.76
CA PHE A 263 -20.60 0.01 6.59
C PHE A 263 -20.41 -1.48 6.90
N ASN A 264 -20.35 -2.28 5.82
CA ASN A 264 -19.84 -3.66 5.87
C ASN A 264 -19.03 -3.89 4.59
N LEU A 265 -17.72 -4.06 4.75
CA LEU A 265 -16.75 -4.26 3.67
C LEU A 265 -16.19 -5.68 3.76
N GLY A 266 -16.34 -6.46 2.70
CA GLY A 266 -15.68 -7.75 2.53
C GLY A 266 -14.38 -7.62 1.77
N ILE A 267 -13.31 -8.24 2.26
CA ILE A 267 -12.02 -8.35 1.59
C ILE A 267 -11.77 -9.83 1.34
N SER A 268 -11.78 -10.24 0.08
CA SER A 268 -11.56 -11.63 -0.31
C SER A 268 -10.14 -11.84 -0.79
N LEU A 269 -9.49 -12.88 -0.26
CA LEU A 269 -8.13 -13.29 -0.58
C LEU A 269 -8.12 -14.72 -1.14
N TYR A 270 -7.12 -14.98 -1.99
CA TYR A 270 -6.92 -16.28 -2.64
C TYR A 270 -8.17 -16.77 -3.39
N ALA A 271 -8.96 -15.83 -3.90
CA ALA A 271 -10.15 -16.19 -4.69
C ALA A 271 -9.73 -16.74 -6.04
N ASP A 272 -10.39 -17.84 -6.45
CA ASP A 272 -10.20 -18.44 -7.77
C ASP A 272 -10.99 -17.74 -8.87
N GLN A 273 -11.92 -16.84 -8.50
CA GLN A 273 -12.74 -16.04 -9.42
C GLN A 273 -12.57 -14.54 -9.10
N LEU A 274 -12.62 -13.69 -10.13
CA LEU A 274 -12.49 -12.22 -10.01
C LEU A 274 -13.82 -11.47 -10.16
N ASP A 275 -14.83 -12.11 -10.70
CA ASP A 275 -16.09 -11.48 -11.10
C ASP A 275 -17.29 -11.96 -10.29
N ALA A 276 -17.08 -12.90 -9.38
CA ALA A 276 -18.12 -13.43 -8.52
C ALA A 276 -17.56 -13.75 -7.13
N TYR A 277 -18.39 -13.54 -6.12
CA TYR A 277 -18.14 -14.06 -4.79
C TYR A 277 -18.65 -15.52 -4.72
N SER A 278 -17.89 -16.43 -5.30
CA SER A 278 -18.16 -17.87 -5.38
C SER A 278 -16.83 -18.62 -5.49
N GLY A 279 -16.86 -19.95 -5.63
CA GLY A 279 -15.66 -20.76 -5.78
C GLY A 279 -14.95 -21.03 -4.47
N SER A 280 -13.63 -20.80 -4.43
CA SER A 280 -12.77 -21.06 -3.27
C SER A 280 -11.99 -19.81 -2.90
N SER A 281 -12.13 -19.35 -1.65
CA SER A 281 -11.50 -18.13 -1.16
C SER A 281 -11.64 -18.01 0.37
N TYR A 282 -11.04 -16.99 0.93
CA TYR A 282 -11.39 -16.48 2.26
C TYR A 282 -11.89 -15.05 2.16
N MET A 283 -12.92 -14.70 2.92
CA MET A 283 -13.41 -13.34 3.04
C MET A 283 -13.36 -12.87 4.48
N VAL A 284 -12.61 -11.82 4.71
CA VAL A 284 -12.67 -11.03 5.93
C VAL A 284 -13.76 -9.98 5.76
N GLY A 285 -14.78 -10.00 6.60
CA GLY A 285 -15.77 -8.94 6.70
C GLY A 285 -15.43 -7.98 7.82
N ILE A 286 -15.49 -6.68 7.54
CA ILE A 286 -15.19 -5.59 8.50
C ILE A 286 -16.38 -4.65 8.57
N SER A 287 -16.83 -4.35 9.79
CA SER A 287 -17.89 -3.38 10.10
C SER A 287 -17.42 -2.43 11.23
N PRO A 288 -18.14 -1.38 11.61
CA PRO A 288 -17.69 -0.44 12.64
C PRO A 288 -17.40 -1.06 14.01
N ASN A 289 -17.97 -2.22 14.32
CA ASN A 289 -17.90 -2.84 15.64
C ASN A 289 -17.51 -4.32 15.64
N SER A 290 -17.29 -4.92 14.47
CA SER A 290 -16.92 -6.34 14.39
C SER A 290 -16.21 -6.69 13.09
N CYS A 291 -15.39 -7.74 13.15
CA CYS A 291 -14.89 -8.44 11.98
C CYS A 291 -15.18 -9.94 12.08
N TYR A 292 -15.25 -10.61 10.93
CA TYR A 292 -15.48 -12.05 10.84
C TYR A 292 -14.68 -12.64 9.68
N LEU A 293 -14.39 -13.93 9.77
CA LEU A 293 -13.76 -14.68 8.70
C LEU A 293 -14.72 -15.73 8.15
N THR A 294 -14.90 -15.70 6.85
CA THR A 294 -15.66 -16.71 6.11
C THR A 294 -14.73 -17.49 5.20
N ARG A 295 -14.77 -18.80 5.31
CA ARG A 295 -14.18 -19.75 4.40
C ARG A 295 -15.16 -20.07 3.28
N MET A 296 -14.73 -19.98 2.05
CA MET A 296 -15.45 -20.46 0.88
C MET A 296 -14.66 -21.64 0.27
N ALA A 297 -15.28 -22.79 0.18
CA ALA A 297 -14.68 -23.95 -0.45
C ALA A 297 -15.65 -24.58 -1.45
N ASN A 298 -15.29 -24.53 -2.74
CA ASN A 298 -16.15 -25.00 -3.84
C ASN A 298 -17.58 -24.43 -3.75
N SER A 299 -17.67 -23.13 -3.50
CA SER A 299 -18.93 -22.36 -3.30
C SER A 299 -19.75 -22.73 -2.05
N VAL A 300 -19.20 -23.54 -1.13
CA VAL A 300 -19.79 -23.78 0.19
C VAL A 300 -19.19 -22.82 1.19
N GLN A 301 -20.05 -22.05 1.85
CA GLN A 301 -19.67 -21.03 2.81
C GLN A 301 -19.68 -21.56 4.24
N ASN A 302 -18.59 -21.37 4.98
CA ASN A 302 -18.49 -21.66 6.41
C ASN A 302 -17.93 -20.43 7.14
N ASN A 303 -18.57 -20.06 8.25
CA ASN A 303 -18.09 -18.99 9.12
C ASN A 303 -17.06 -19.57 10.11
N LEU A 304 -15.85 -19.04 10.11
CA LEU A 304 -14.77 -19.45 11.02
C LEU A 304 -14.76 -18.64 12.34
N GLY A 305 -15.70 -17.72 12.50
CA GLY A 305 -15.89 -16.95 13.72
C GLY A 305 -15.88 -15.45 13.51
N GLN A 306 -16.33 -14.76 14.53
CA GLN A 306 -16.46 -13.30 14.58
C GLN A 306 -15.74 -12.76 15.82
N GLN A 307 -15.23 -11.53 15.73
CA GLN A 307 -14.67 -10.77 16.84
C GLN A 307 -15.32 -9.38 16.88
N THR A 308 -15.82 -9.00 18.04
CA THR A 308 -16.29 -7.62 18.30
C THR A 308 -15.13 -6.76 18.79
N TYR A 309 -15.18 -5.46 18.46
CA TYR A 309 -14.18 -4.47 18.86
C TYR A 309 -14.79 -3.06 18.92
N GLN A 310 -14.05 -2.11 19.51
CA GLN A 310 -14.47 -0.72 19.64
C GLN A 310 -13.54 0.26 18.88
N ASP A 311 -12.55 -0.28 18.18
CA ASP A 311 -11.45 0.49 17.58
C ASP A 311 -11.90 1.49 16.51
N LEU A 312 -13.02 1.24 15.86
CA LEU A 312 -13.59 2.11 14.81
C LEU A 312 -14.76 2.98 15.28
N ARG A 313 -15.19 2.83 16.54
CA ARG A 313 -16.31 3.60 17.08
C ARG A 313 -16.00 5.10 17.09
N GLY A 314 -16.88 5.90 16.50
CA GLY A 314 -16.70 7.35 16.40
C GLY A 314 -15.60 7.80 15.43
N LYS A 315 -15.04 6.87 14.63
CA LYS A 315 -14.07 7.18 13.59
C LYS A 315 -14.72 7.11 12.21
N SER A 316 -14.12 7.79 11.24
CA SER A 316 -14.50 7.77 9.82
C SER A 316 -13.40 7.22 8.92
N LYS A 317 -12.23 6.91 9.48
CA LYS A 317 -11.08 6.35 8.75
C LYS A 317 -10.28 5.38 9.61
N ALA A 318 -9.63 4.40 8.98
CA ALA A 318 -8.72 3.46 9.61
C ALA A 318 -7.72 2.89 8.61
N ARG A 319 -6.57 2.46 9.11
CA ARG A 319 -5.67 1.56 8.39
C ARG A 319 -6.00 0.13 8.78
N VAL A 320 -6.12 -0.72 7.78
CA VAL A 320 -6.43 -2.14 7.93
C VAL A 320 -5.30 -2.96 7.33
N SER A 321 -4.88 -4.01 8.03
CA SER A 321 -3.96 -5.03 7.52
C SER A 321 -4.59 -6.40 7.71
N ILE A 322 -4.54 -7.21 6.66
CA ILE A 322 -5.00 -8.62 6.68
C ILE A 322 -3.80 -9.48 6.33
N ARG A 323 -3.44 -10.37 7.22
CA ARG A 323 -2.33 -11.29 7.05
C ARG A 323 -2.82 -12.70 6.90
N ALA A 324 -2.25 -13.43 5.95
CA ALA A 324 -2.62 -14.81 5.67
C ALA A 324 -1.38 -15.68 5.46
N ASN A 325 -1.42 -16.90 6.00
CA ASN A 325 -0.39 -17.92 5.83
C ASN A 325 -1.06 -19.24 5.42
N LYS A 326 -0.76 -19.72 4.21
CA LYS A 326 -1.34 -20.96 3.68
C LYS A 326 -0.85 -22.19 4.42
N SER A 327 0.43 -22.25 4.75
CA SER A 327 1.05 -23.42 5.41
C SER A 327 0.46 -23.64 6.81
N GLU A 328 0.12 -22.57 7.51
CA GLU A 328 -0.51 -22.59 8.84
C GLU A 328 -2.04 -22.55 8.76
N SER A 329 -2.60 -22.39 7.56
CA SER A 329 -4.04 -22.16 7.35
C SER A 329 -4.58 -21.03 8.23
N SER A 330 -3.77 -19.99 8.44
CA SER A 330 -4.06 -18.91 9.40
C SER A 330 -4.33 -17.59 8.71
N MET A 331 -5.21 -16.78 9.30
CA MET A 331 -5.48 -15.41 8.91
C MET A 331 -5.62 -14.50 10.12
N ALA A 332 -5.13 -13.26 10.01
CA ALA A 332 -5.25 -12.27 11.07
C ALA A 332 -5.73 -10.92 10.52
N VAL A 333 -6.48 -10.19 11.34
CA VAL A 333 -6.91 -8.82 11.08
C VAL A 333 -6.27 -7.89 12.09
N ILE A 334 -5.63 -6.85 11.58
CA ILE A 334 -5.01 -5.79 12.34
C ILE A 334 -5.69 -4.47 11.93
N ILE A 335 -6.09 -3.66 12.90
CA ILE A 335 -6.70 -2.34 12.68
C ILE A 335 -5.92 -1.31 13.48
N ASN A 336 -5.40 -0.27 12.81
CA ASN A 336 -4.58 0.78 13.42
C ASN A 336 -3.46 0.17 14.30
N ASP A 337 -2.69 -0.75 13.72
CA ASP A 337 -1.56 -1.48 14.32
C ASP A 337 -1.91 -2.42 15.49
N ARG A 338 -3.19 -2.58 15.80
CA ARG A 338 -3.65 -3.50 16.83
C ARG A 338 -4.17 -4.79 16.22
N VAL A 339 -3.67 -5.94 16.66
CA VAL A 339 -4.21 -7.25 16.29
C VAL A 339 -5.60 -7.40 16.91
N ILE A 340 -6.62 -7.55 16.06
CA ILE A 340 -8.01 -7.72 16.46
C ILE A 340 -8.32 -9.19 16.68
N LYS A 341 -7.95 -10.04 15.71
CA LYS A 341 -8.20 -11.49 15.78
C LYS A 341 -7.28 -12.23 14.83
N GLN A 342 -6.87 -13.41 15.24
CA GLN A 342 -6.31 -14.45 14.40
C GLN A 342 -7.26 -15.64 14.38
N TRP A 343 -7.45 -16.22 13.20
CA TRP A 343 -8.22 -17.46 12.97
C TRP A 343 -7.30 -18.51 12.38
N GLU A 344 -7.60 -19.76 12.69
CA GLU A 344 -6.99 -20.94 12.08
C GLU A 344 -8.09 -21.78 11.45
N ASP A 345 -7.87 -22.25 10.22
CA ASP A 345 -8.78 -23.18 9.54
C ASP A 345 -8.29 -24.61 9.70
N ASN A 346 -8.83 -25.29 10.70
CA ASN A 346 -8.50 -26.69 10.99
C ASN A 346 -8.88 -27.67 9.87
N SER A 347 -9.67 -27.24 8.88
CA SER A 347 -10.05 -28.05 7.71
C SER A 347 -9.05 -27.94 6.56
N GLY A 348 -7.93 -27.24 6.76
CA GLY A 348 -6.93 -26.95 5.76
C GLY A 348 -7.30 -25.75 4.88
N PHE A 349 -6.27 -25.18 4.22
CA PHE A 349 -6.42 -23.95 3.46
C PHE A 349 -7.32 -24.11 2.23
N ALA A 350 -8.41 -23.33 2.16
CA ALA A 350 -9.42 -23.44 1.11
C ALA A 350 -9.15 -22.58 -0.13
N GLY A 351 -8.37 -21.48 0.01
CA GLY A 351 -8.11 -20.55 -1.10
C GLY A 351 -7.31 -21.19 -2.21
N LYS A 352 -7.80 -21.15 -3.46
CA LYS A 352 -7.18 -21.81 -4.62
C LYS A 352 -6.65 -20.84 -5.68
N GLY A 353 -7.00 -19.56 -5.56
CA GLY A 353 -6.63 -18.55 -6.54
C GLY A 353 -5.59 -17.56 -6.01
N GLU A 354 -5.37 -16.51 -6.80
CA GLU A 354 -4.41 -15.46 -6.55
C GLU A 354 -5.08 -14.08 -6.56
N ASN A 355 -6.41 -14.03 -6.42
CA ASN A 355 -7.14 -12.79 -6.55
C ASN A 355 -7.37 -12.13 -5.18
N LEU A 356 -7.18 -10.81 -5.15
CA LEU A 356 -7.63 -9.90 -4.10
C LEU A 356 -8.89 -9.19 -4.58
N MET A 357 -9.95 -9.18 -3.76
CA MET A 357 -11.19 -8.47 -4.08
C MET A 357 -11.70 -7.68 -2.89
N PHE A 358 -12.30 -6.52 -3.17
CA PHE A 358 -13.09 -5.73 -2.22
C PHE A 358 -14.55 -5.78 -2.63
N VAL A 359 -15.42 -6.07 -1.68
CA VAL A 359 -16.86 -6.22 -1.90
C VAL A 359 -17.61 -5.35 -0.89
N LEU A 360 -18.40 -4.40 -1.36
CA LEU A 360 -19.24 -3.62 -0.46
C LEU A 360 -20.50 -4.44 -0.15
N LEU A 361 -20.66 -4.88 1.10
CA LEU A 361 -21.74 -5.79 1.53
C LEU A 361 -22.98 -5.05 2.02
N GLN A 362 -22.89 -3.75 2.26
CA GLN A 362 -23.98 -2.89 2.70
C GLN A 362 -23.91 -1.57 1.92
N ASN A 363 -25.08 -0.95 1.65
CA ASN A 363 -25.12 0.39 1.07
C ASN A 363 -24.46 1.39 2.03
N SER A 364 -23.33 1.95 1.62
CA SER A 364 -22.53 2.88 2.41
C SER A 364 -21.49 3.54 1.51
N LEU A 365 -21.16 4.77 1.76
CA LEU A 365 -20.01 5.38 1.10
C LEU A 365 -18.72 4.85 1.75
N VAL A 366 -17.95 4.09 0.99
CA VAL A 366 -16.64 3.57 1.39
C VAL A 366 -15.60 3.98 0.35
N LYS A 367 -14.48 4.49 0.83
CA LYS A 367 -13.30 4.84 0.04
C LYS A 367 -12.11 3.98 0.49
N ILE A 368 -11.33 3.45 -0.45
CA ILE A 368 -10.14 2.63 -0.20
C ILE A 368 -8.96 3.26 -0.95
N SER A 369 -7.85 3.45 -0.26
CA SER A 369 -6.62 4.03 -0.80
C SER A 369 -5.39 3.36 -0.20
N ASN A 370 -4.21 3.71 -0.70
CA ASN A 370 -2.93 3.21 -0.18
C ASN A 370 -2.90 1.68 -0.01
N ILE A 371 -3.45 0.97 -1.02
CA ILE A 371 -3.44 -0.49 -1.03
C ILE A 371 -2.00 -0.96 -1.22
N ARG A 372 -1.52 -1.75 -0.29
CA ARG A 372 -0.20 -2.35 -0.32
C ARG A 372 -0.29 -3.85 -0.08
N VAL A 373 0.28 -4.62 -0.96
CA VAL A 373 0.34 -6.08 -0.85
C VAL A 373 1.80 -6.49 -0.85
N SER A 374 2.22 -7.20 0.17
CA SER A 374 3.60 -7.65 0.35
C SER A 374 3.66 -9.08 0.85
N LYS A 375 4.80 -9.73 0.69
CA LYS A 375 5.06 -11.00 1.38
C LYS A 375 5.06 -10.77 2.89
N TRP A 376 4.66 -11.77 3.65
CA TRP A 376 4.63 -11.72 5.10
C TRP A 376 5.49 -12.85 5.69
N ASN A 377 6.23 -12.56 6.76
CA ASN A 377 7.13 -13.52 7.41
C ASN A 377 6.43 -14.47 8.40
N GLY A 378 5.10 -14.43 8.51
CA GLY A 378 4.31 -15.27 9.42
C GLY A 378 4.21 -14.74 10.86
N LYS A 379 4.89 -13.64 11.22
CA LYS A 379 4.87 -13.11 12.57
C LYS A 379 3.84 -11.98 12.72
N LEU A 380 2.96 -12.07 13.71
CA LEU A 380 2.04 -10.99 14.07
C LEU A 380 2.73 -9.97 14.99
N PRO A 381 2.30 -8.68 14.95
CA PRO A 381 2.67 -7.73 15.99
C PRO A 381 2.26 -8.29 17.35
N SER A 382 3.10 -8.17 18.35
CA SER A 382 2.73 -8.57 19.71
C SER A 382 1.49 -7.78 20.16
N ALA A 383 0.44 -8.48 20.60
CA ALA A 383 -0.79 -7.87 21.10
C ALA A 383 -0.54 -6.93 22.30
N ASN A 384 0.54 -7.15 23.00
CA ASN A 384 1.06 -6.29 24.05
C ASN A 384 2.28 -5.52 23.52
N SER A 385 2.09 -4.60 22.56
CA SER A 385 3.06 -3.50 22.40
C SER A 385 3.03 -2.74 23.72
N GLY A 386 3.94 -3.14 24.63
CA GLY A 386 3.89 -2.86 26.04
C GLY A 386 3.63 -1.39 26.32
N GLU A 387 2.82 -1.12 27.34
CA GLU A 387 2.71 0.21 27.89
C GLU A 387 4.14 0.73 28.09
N LYS A 388 4.46 1.79 27.35
CA LYS A 388 5.77 2.43 27.39
C LYS A 388 5.97 2.93 28.81
N LYS A 389 6.81 2.26 29.58
CA LYS A 389 7.24 2.77 30.90
C LYS A 389 8.17 3.95 30.63
N GLU A 390 7.80 5.14 31.12
CA GLU A 390 8.62 6.35 30.98
C GLU A 390 10.06 6.07 31.40
N GLY A 391 11.01 6.50 30.59
CA GLY A 391 12.46 6.40 30.87
C GLY A 391 13.06 5.00 30.73
N LYS A 392 12.37 4.01 30.15
CA LYS A 392 12.92 2.66 29.93
C LYS A 392 12.70 2.16 28.52
N ASP A 393 13.73 1.52 27.99
CA ASP A 393 13.59 0.72 26.77
C ASP A 393 12.73 -0.52 27.06
N VAL A 394 11.99 -0.96 26.04
CA VAL A 394 11.19 -2.18 26.09
C VAL A 394 11.65 -3.13 25.01
N LEU A 395 12.06 -4.34 25.40
CA LEU A 395 12.41 -5.42 24.50
C LEU A 395 11.31 -6.50 24.56
N THR A 396 10.73 -6.84 23.43
CA THR A 396 9.71 -7.87 23.29
C THR A 396 10.30 -9.05 22.52
N THR A 397 10.14 -10.25 23.06
CA THR A 397 10.63 -11.50 22.46
C THR A 397 9.53 -12.23 21.69
N SER A 398 9.89 -13.21 20.88
CA SER A 398 8.98 -14.01 20.04
C SER A 398 7.92 -14.79 20.84
N ASN A 399 8.21 -15.12 22.12
CA ASN A 399 7.25 -15.72 23.04
C ASN A 399 6.42 -14.66 23.81
N SER A 400 6.37 -13.41 23.31
CA SER A 400 5.63 -12.28 23.88
C SER A 400 6.07 -11.85 25.30
N THR A 401 7.29 -12.19 25.71
CA THR A 401 7.86 -11.69 26.96
C THR A 401 8.36 -10.26 26.77
N ASN A 402 7.91 -9.34 27.63
CA ASN A 402 8.35 -7.95 27.65
C ASN A 402 9.38 -7.73 28.75
N LEU A 403 10.56 -7.29 28.36
CA LEU A 403 11.63 -6.87 29.29
C LEU A 403 11.69 -5.35 29.30
N SER A 404 11.63 -4.74 30.47
CA SER A 404 11.84 -3.30 30.66
C SER A 404 13.22 -3.06 31.25
N GLY A 405 13.99 -2.13 30.66
CA GLY A 405 15.34 -1.84 31.09
C GLY A 405 16.04 -0.83 30.21
N GLU A 406 17.28 -1.07 29.90
CA GLU A 406 18.15 -0.24 29.06
C GLU A 406 18.79 -1.13 27.99
N LEU A 407 18.63 -0.77 26.73
CA LEU A 407 19.33 -1.39 25.59
C LEU A 407 20.73 -0.78 25.51
N LEU A 408 21.73 -1.49 25.97
CA LEU A 408 23.11 -1.00 25.97
C LEU A 408 23.71 -0.99 24.55
N GLY A 409 23.29 -1.94 23.71
CA GLY A 409 23.76 -2.01 22.32
C GLY A 409 23.33 -3.26 21.60
N ILE A 410 23.76 -3.37 20.33
CA ILE A 410 23.62 -4.56 19.49
C ILE A 410 24.99 -4.84 18.88
N ARG A 411 25.46 -6.08 18.97
CA ARG A 411 26.71 -6.54 18.34
C ARG A 411 26.67 -8.06 18.16
N ASP A 412 27.34 -8.54 17.14
CA ASP A 412 27.47 -9.98 16.84
C ASP A 412 26.11 -10.70 16.80
N GLY A 413 25.06 -10.06 16.25
CA GLY A 413 23.72 -10.61 16.17
C GLY A 413 22.97 -10.73 17.51
N LYS A 414 23.45 -10.04 18.56
CA LYS A 414 22.84 -10.05 19.89
C LYS A 414 22.54 -8.65 20.39
N ALA A 415 21.37 -8.48 21.02
CA ALA A 415 21.05 -7.29 21.80
C ALA A 415 21.59 -7.45 23.23
N ILE A 416 22.30 -6.44 23.73
CA ILE A 416 22.82 -6.38 25.10
C ILE A 416 21.86 -5.51 25.89
N PHE A 417 21.10 -6.13 26.78
CA PHE A 417 19.99 -5.52 27.49
C PHE A 417 20.14 -5.63 29.00
N LYS A 418 20.14 -4.48 29.70
CA LYS A 418 20.17 -4.41 31.16
C LYS A 418 18.75 -4.36 31.69
N ALA A 419 18.21 -5.55 32.04
CA ALA A 419 16.88 -5.67 32.60
C ALA A 419 16.88 -5.22 34.07
N GLY A 420 15.77 -4.62 34.54
CA GLY A 420 15.68 -4.11 35.91
C GLY A 420 15.75 -5.17 37.02
N PHE A 421 15.55 -6.43 36.68
CA PHE A 421 15.61 -7.58 37.59
C PHE A 421 16.97 -8.32 37.57
N SER A 422 17.85 -7.99 36.61
CA SER A 422 19.13 -8.67 36.45
C SER A 422 20.29 -7.75 36.83
N PRO A 423 21.22 -8.20 37.69
CA PRO A 423 22.40 -7.42 38.04
C PRO A 423 23.41 -7.32 36.90
N VAL A 424 23.35 -8.24 35.93
CA VAL A 424 24.24 -8.25 34.76
C VAL A 424 23.42 -8.07 33.48
N PRO A 425 23.99 -7.45 32.44
CA PRO A 425 23.34 -7.36 31.15
C PRO A 425 23.05 -8.73 30.55
N LEU A 426 21.88 -8.87 29.93
CA LEU A 426 21.44 -10.07 29.22
C LEU A 426 21.88 -9.96 27.76
N GLU A 427 22.45 -11.01 27.19
CA GLU A 427 22.68 -11.17 25.76
C GLU A 427 21.52 -11.95 25.15
N ILE A 428 20.77 -11.30 24.26
CA ILE A 428 19.57 -11.87 23.64
C ILE A 428 19.77 -11.88 22.12
N THR A 429 19.67 -13.05 21.49
CA THR A 429 19.84 -13.17 20.03
C THR A 429 18.74 -12.46 19.28
N MET A 430 19.11 -11.74 18.21
CA MET A 430 18.20 -10.87 17.44
C MET A 430 17.03 -11.63 16.83
N ASP A 431 17.18 -12.91 16.47
CA ASP A 431 16.14 -13.76 15.90
C ASP A 431 15.02 -14.13 16.91
N THR A 432 15.31 -14.03 18.22
CA THR A 432 14.33 -14.23 19.28
C THR A 432 13.58 -12.95 19.66
N ILE A 433 13.97 -11.80 19.12
CA ILE A 433 13.39 -10.50 19.44
C ILE A 433 12.41 -10.11 18.32
N THR A 434 11.21 -9.69 18.70
CA THR A 434 10.22 -9.17 17.76
C THR A 434 10.25 -7.64 17.69
N ARG A 435 10.60 -6.98 18.80
CA ARG A 435 10.65 -5.51 18.86
C ARG A 435 11.54 -5.03 20.00
N MET A 436 12.28 -3.96 19.72
CA MET A 436 12.94 -3.12 20.73
C MET A 436 12.44 -1.70 20.56
N GLN A 437 11.81 -1.13 21.57
CA GLN A 437 11.34 0.24 21.61
C GLN A 437 12.25 1.05 22.52
N LEU A 438 12.81 2.15 21.99
CA LEU A 438 13.73 2.98 22.76
C LEU A 438 12.96 3.94 23.68
N ALA A 439 13.54 4.17 24.86
CA ALA A 439 13.04 5.14 25.84
C ALA A 439 13.09 6.57 25.29
N ASP A 440 12.26 7.43 25.90
CA ASP A 440 12.25 8.88 25.69
C ASP A 440 12.11 9.34 24.23
N THR A 441 11.78 8.41 23.34
CA THR A 441 11.52 8.70 21.92
C THR A 441 10.03 8.93 21.69
N LYS A 442 9.66 10.07 21.09
CA LYS A 442 8.29 10.38 20.68
C LYS A 442 8.29 10.64 19.18
N PRO A 443 7.25 10.19 18.46
CA PRO A 443 7.12 10.55 17.06
C PRO A 443 7.19 12.08 16.89
N GLU A 444 8.11 12.55 16.05
CA GLU A 444 8.25 13.93 15.66
C GLU A 444 7.50 14.15 14.35
N LYS A 445 6.84 15.30 14.19
CA LYS A 445 6.35 15.67 12.87
C LYS A 445 7.55 15.92 11.97
N SER A 446 7.68 15.18 10.87
CA SER A 446 8.70 15.43 9.86
C SER A 446 8.58 16.88 9.37
N LYS A 447 9.66 17.65 9.48
CA LYS A 447 9.75 18.98 8.86
C LYS A 447 10.11 18.79 7.40
N LEU A 448 9.07 18.73 6.56
CA LEU A 448 9.24 18.62 5.12
C LEU A 448 9.78 19.93 4.54
N GLY A 449 10.89 19.84 3.83
CA GLY A 449 11.45 20.92 3.02
C GLY A 449 10.77 21.02 1.65
N LEU A 450 10.90 22.18 1.01
CA LEU A 450 10.57 22.32 -0.40
C LEU A 450 11.52 21.43 -1.22
N GLY A 451 10.97 20.60 -2.10
CA GLY A 451 11.74 19.68 -2.93
C GLY A 451 12.06 18.33 -2.26
N ASP A 452 11.65 18.10 -1.02
CA ASP A 452 11.74 16.77 -0.42
C ASP A 452 10.89 15.77 -1.19
N VAL A 453 11.47 14.60 -1.45
CA VAL A 453 10.85 13.46 -2.10
C VAL A 453 10.76 12.32 -1.10
N ARG A 454 9.58 11.74 -0.94
CA ARG A 454 9.41 10.49 -0.20
C ARG A 454 9.53 9.33 -1.15
N VAL A 455 10.37 8.38 -0.81
CA VAL A 455 10.54 7.14 -1.57
C VAL A 455 10.03 5.96 -0.77
N THR A 456 9.49 4.97 -1.49
CA THR A 456 9.18 3.65 -0.93
C THR A 456 10.17 2.66 -1.50
N PHE A 457 10.80 1.87 -0.64
CA PHE A 457 11.72 0.81 -1.04
C PHE A 457 10.95 -0.43 -1.53
N VAL A 458 11.59 -1.25 -2.37
CA VAL A 458 10.98 -2.46 -2.96
C VAL A 458 10.63 -3.50 -1.88
N GLU A 459 11.47 -3.65 -0.87
CA GLU A 459 11.26 -4.59 0.23
C GLU A 459 10.44 -4.01 1.39
N GLY A 460 9.88 -2.85 1.19
CA GLY A 460 9.16 -2.15 2.24
C GLY A 460 10.00 -1.07 2.89
N GLY A 461 9.32 -0.24 3.67
CA GLY A 461 9.92 0.95 4.25
C GLY A 461 9.78 2.18 3.36
N GLN A 462 9.99 3.33 3.97
CA GLN A 462 9.90 4.62 3.30
C GLN A 462 10.93 5.58 3.88
N PHE A 463 11.40 6.49 3.03
CA PHE A 463 12.42 7.46 3.42
C PHE A 463 12.19 8.79 2.72
N THR A 464 12.46 9.89 3.41
CA THR A 464 12.28 11.24 2.88
C THR A 464 13.62 11.95 2.82
N PHE A 465 13.95 12.55 1.67
CA PHE A 465 15.16 13.31 1.48
C PHE A 465 15.03 14.30 0.32
N LEU A 466 15.84 15.32 0.31
CA LEU A 466 16.01 16.21 -0.83
C LEU A 466 16.76 15.44 -1.93
N LEU A 467 16.03 15.07 -3.01
CA LEU A 467 16.60 14.37 -4.15
C LEU A 467 17.42 15.37 -4.99
N GLU A 468 18.71 15.11 -5.15
CA GLU A 468 19.60 15.94 -5.96
C GLU A 468 19.76 15.39 -7.38
N LYS A 469 20.02 14.08 -7.48
CA LYS A 469 20.28 13.44 -8.77
C LYS A 469 19.88 11.97 -8.79
N TRP A 470 19.34 11.54 -9.93
CA TRP A 470 19.06 10.14 -10.22
C TRP A 470 19.64 9.77 -11.59
N GLY A 471 20.72 9.01 -11.59
CA GLY A 471 21.36 8.45 -12.78
C GLY A 471 21.13 6.96 -12.92
N ALA A 472 21.80 6.37 -13.90
CA ALA A 472 21.67 4.94 -14.22
C ALA A 472 22.13 4.01 -13.08
N ASP A 473 23.13 4.42 -12.31
CA ASP A 473 23.77 3.59 -11.28
C ASP A 473 23.70 4.16 -9.86
N ARG A 474 23.22 5.41 -9.70
CA ARG A 474 23.27 6.13 -8.43
C ARG A 474 22.11 7.09 -8.27
N VAL A 475 21.54 7.12 -7.06
CA VAL A 475 20.58 8.12 -6.58
C VAL A 475 21.21 8.84 -5.40
N SER A 476 21.42 10.15 -5.50
CA SER A 476 22.04 10.95 -4.45
C SER A 476 21.12 12.05 -3.95
N GLY A 477 21.26 12.40 -2.68
CA GLY A 477 20.52 13.47 -2.06
C GLY A 477 20.91 13.74 -0.62
N LEU A 478 20.16 14.62 0.03
CA LEU A 478 20.43 15.07 1.39
C LEU A 478 19.23 14.78 2.31
N SER A 479 19.46 14.01 3.36
CA SER A 479 18.48 13.74 4.42
C SER A 479 18.77 14.58 5.65
N THR A 480 17.71 15.03 6.32
CA THR A 480 17.81 15.72 7.61
C THR A 480 18.27 14.80 8.75
N VAL A 481 18.05 13.48 8.59
CA VAL A 481 18.40 12.47 9.60
C VAL A 481 19.76 11.83 9.34
N LEU A 482 20.03 11.45 8.08
CA LEU A 482 21.21 10.68 7.70
C LEU A 482 22.33 11.52 7.06
N GLY A 483 22.08 12.82 6.78
CA GLY A 483 22.97 13.61 5.97
C GLY A 483 22.96 13.21 4.50
N ARG A 484 24.11 13.23 3.83
CA ARG A 484 24.22 12.82 2.42
C ARG A 484 24.00 11.33 2.28
N VAL A 485 23.10 10.95 1.37
CA VAL A 485 22.73 9.56 1.09
C VAL A 485 22.99 9.21 -0.37
N ASP A 486 23.39 7.96 -0.59
CA ASP A 486 23.64 7.37 -1.89
C ASP A 486 22.97 6.00 -2.01
N PHE A 487 21.99 5.91 -2.88
CA PHE A 487 21.20 4.71 -3.07
C PHE A 487 21.39 4.09 -4.46
N ARG A 488 20.98 2.86 -4.61
CA ARG A 488 20.91 2.15 -5.90
C ARG A 488 19.56 2.45 -6.57
N PRO A 489 19.50 2.80 -7.87
CA PRO A 489 18.25 3.14 -8.56
C PRO A 489 17.16 2.06 -8.49
N GLY A 490 17.55 0.78 -8.54
CA GLY A 490 16.63 -0.36 -8.43
C GLY A 490 16.02 -0.59 -7.04
N ALA A 491 16.36 0.24 -6.06
CA ALA A 491 15.88 0.11 -4.70
C ALA A 491 14.44 0.59 -4.50
N PHE A 492 13.91 1.38 -5.40
CA PHE A 492 12.69 2.13 -5.17
C PHE A 492 11.52 1.61 -6.02
N SER A 493 10.35 1.53 -5.39
CA SER A 493 9.08 1.22 -6.05
C SER A 493 8.26 2.47 -6.35
N VAL A 494 8.35 3.48 -5.50
CA VAL A 494 7.58 4.72 -5.61
C VAL A 494 8.41 5.93 -5.21
N LEU A 495 8.18 7.05 -5.91
CA LEU A 495 8.60 8.40 -5.52
C LEU A 495 7.37 9.28 -5.37
N GLU A 496 7.27 10.03 -4.29
CA GLU A 496 6.23 11.02 -4.06
C GLU A 496 6.84 12.41 -3.96
N PHE A 497 6.29 13.32 -4.72
CA PHE A 497 6.72 14.72 -4.80
C PHE A 497 5.70 15.65 -4.13
N ASN A 498 6.06 16.90 -3.91
CA ASN A 498 5.20 17.96 -3.39
C ASN A 498 4.47 17.56 -2.08
N LEU A 499 5.20 16.97 -1.15
CA LEU A 499 4.67 16.41 0.10
C LEU A 499 3.95 17.46 0.95
N THR A 500 4.42 18.72 0.94
CA THR A 500 3.82 19.84 1.69
C THR A 500 2.45 20.24 1.14
N LYS A 501 2.26 20.19 -0.18
CA LYS A 501 0.96 20.47 -0.82
C LYS A 501 -0.06 19.38 -0.51
N LYS A 502 0.40 18.13 -0.35
CA LYS A 502 -0.44 16.99 0.03
C LYS A 502 -0.89 17.04 1.49
N GLN A 503 -0.04 17.51 2.41
CA GLN A 503 -0.41 17.64 3.83
C GLN A 503 -1.50 18.69 4.08
N SER A 504 -1.56 19.75 3.29
CA SER A 504 -2.64 20.74 3.37
C SER A 504 -3.97 20.20 2.83
N ALA A 505 -3.93 19.23 1.91
CA ALA A 505 -5.11 18.55 1.38
C ALA A 505 -5.60 17.40 2.29
N ASP A 506 -4.73 16.79 3.08
CA ASP A 506 -5.07 15.64 3.95
C ASP A 506 -5.83 16.03 5.24
N GLY A 507 -5.96 17.33 5.54
CA GLY A 507 -6.79 17.86 6.63
C GLY A 507 -8.27 18.05 6.27
N GLY A 508 -8.65 17.85 5.00
CA GLY A 508 -10.01 17.95 4.49
C GLY A 508 -10.87 16.71 4.77
N ASP A 509 -12.16 16.82 4.50
CA ASP A 509 -13.10 15.70 4.52
C ASP A 509 -12.56 14.59 3.59
N PRO A 510 -12.36 13.35 4.08
CA PRO A 510 -11.87 12.24 3.25
C PRO A 510 -12.77 11.93 2.04
N PHE A 511 -13.91 12.61 1.91
CA PHE A 511 -14.90 12.46 0.85
C PHE A 511 -15.07 13.72 -0.03
N GLU A 512 -14.35 14.81 0.23
CA GLU A 512 -14.48 16.09 -0.51
C GLU A 512 -14.31 15.97 -2.03
N ASP A 513 -13.78 14.86 -2.50
CA ASP A 513 -13.45 14.58 -3.90
C ASP A 513 -14.42 13.61 -4.61
N ILE A 514 -15.60 13.33 -4.05
CA ILE A 514 -16.52 12.30 -4.55
C ILE A 514 -17.78 12.91 -5.24
N GLU A 515 -17.78 14.16 -5.63
CA GLU A 515 -18.84 14.75 -6.48
C GLU A 515 -18.71 14.37 -7.95
#